data_f955ba2bdb0d4527b7854a000123b913
#
_entry.id   f955ba2bdb0d4527b7854a000123b913
#
_cell.length_a   1.000
_cell.length_b   1.000
_cell.length_c   1.000
_cell.angle_alpha   90.00
_cell.angle_beta   90.00
_cell.angle_gamma   90.00
#
_symmetry.space_group_name_H-M   'P 1'
#
loop_
_entity.id
_entity.type
_entity.pdbx_description
1 polymer ?
#
loop_
_entity_poly.entity_id
_entity_poly.type
_entity_poly.pdbx_seq_one_letter_code
_entity_poly.pdbx_strand_id
1 'polypeptide(L)'
;QPQQQATLPHPNVHIVVEQERAYIYGVHSERFTRELAGRGRVFGIKFTAGGFYPYYRKPIANLHNQALDINICCAFEDQDLAKQILAAPDFTAMCNVADHFLLRHLPEADPKLGFLDQLLKEIEKNRDLTSVEDLIEQTGLDKRSLQRLFQVYIGASPKWVIQRYRLHQAVAHVQNGKTSSWSDLALSLGYFDHAHFIRDFRAMIGMTPVEYEKSLQSAK
;
A
#
# COMPACT_ATOMS: atom_id res chain seq x y z
N GLN A 1 -13.81 -23.92 -5.89
CA GLN A 1 -13.68 -23.10 -7.09
C GLN A 1 -12.58 -22.06 -6.81
N PRO A 2 -11.74 -21.72 -7.79
CA PRO A 2 -10.77 -20.64 -7.66
C PRO A 2 -11.49 -19.32 -7.35
N GLN A 3 -10.96 -18.57 -6.36
CA GLN A 3 -11.46 -17.23 -6.04
C GLN A 3 -10.43 -16.20 -6.42
N GLN A 4 -10.83 -15.19 -7.19
CA GLN A 4 -9.99 -14.03 -7.44
C GLN A 4 -10.07 -13.06 -6.27
N GLN A 5 -8.94 -12.83 -5.63
CA GLN A 5 -8.79 -11.73 -4.67
C GLN A 5 -8.05 -10.58 -5.32
N ALA A 6 -8.56 -9.37 -5.16
CA ALA A 6 -7.94 -8.16 -5.63
C ALA A 6 -7.62 -7.24 -4.45
N THR A 7 -6.39 -6.76 -4.43
CA THR A 7 -5.95 -5.80 -3.43
C THR A 7 -5.76 -4.45 -4.11
N LEU A 8 -6.36 -3.42 -3.51
CA LEU A 8 -6.13 -2.05 -3.94
C LEU A 8 -4.67 -1.69 -3.65
N PRO A 9 -3.99 -1.02 -4.59
CA PRO A 9 -2.63 -0.59 -4.36
C PRO A 9 -2.54 0.40 -3.19
N HIS A 10 -1.58 0.15 -2.32
CA HIS A 10 -1.21 1.02 -1.20
C HIS A 10 0.30 1.27 -1.22
N PRO A 11 0.79 2.38 -0.66
CA PRO A 11 2.22 2.66 -0.56
C PRO A 11 2.89 1.83 0.55
N ASN A 12 2.58 0.56 0.61
CA ASN A 12 2.99 -0.35 1.68
C ASN A 12 3.71 -1.57 1.11
N VAL A 13 4.72 -2.02 1.81
CA VAL A 13 5.35 -3.33 1.58
C VAL A 13 4.61 -4.37 2.42
N HIS A 14 4.48 -5.58 1.88
CA HIS A 14 3.87 -6.70 2.57
C HIS A 14 4.81 -7.90 2.60
N ILE A 15 4.82 -8.65 3.70
CA ILE A 15 5.30 -10.02 3.72
C ILE A 15 4.07 -10.91 3.63
N VAL A 16 4.05 -11.83 2.66
CA VAL A 16 2.96 -12.80 2.47
C VAL A 16 3.53 -14.20 2.61
N VAL A 17 2.95 -14.95 3.53
CA VAL A 17 3.28 -16.36 3.78
C VAL A 17 2.21 -17.23 3.16
N GLU A 18 2.63 -18.15 2.30
CA GLU A 18 1.77 -19.10 1.61
C GLU A 18 2.59 -20.30 1.10
N GLN A 19 1.97 -21.47 0.98
CA GLN A 19 2.60 -22.66 0.42
C GLN A 19 4.03 -22.92 0.99
N GLU A 20 4.19 -22.73 2.30
CA GLU A 20 5.46 -22.87 3.04
C GLU A 20 6.59 -21.93 2.58
N ARG A 21 6.24 -20.83 1.92
CA ARG A 21 7.18 -19.78 1.51
C ARG A 21 6.72 -18.42 2.01
N ALA A 22 7.67 -17.53 2.19
CA ALA A 22 7.42 -16.13 2.53
C ALA A 22 7.98 -15.23 1.42
N TYR A 23 7.13 -14.32 0.93
CA TYR A 23 7.48 -13.38 -0.12
C TYR A 23 7.31 -11.95 0.38
N ILE A 24 8.22 -11.09 -0.04
CA ILE A 24 8.11 -9.64 0.13
C ILE A 24 7.53 -9.06 -1.15
N TYR A 25 6.36 -8.46 -1.02
CA TYR A 25 5.70 -7.71 -2.09
C TYR A 25 6.00 -6.23 -1.90
N GLY A 26 6.65 -5.63 -2.87
CA GLY A 26 6.87 -4.19 -2.93
C GLY A 26 5.58 -3.42 -3.23
N VAL A 27 5.72 -2.10 -3.36
CA VAL A 27 4.60 -1.24 -3.77
C VAL A 27 4.22 -1.56 -5.22
N HIS A 28 2.96 -1.91 -5.43
CA HIS A 28 2.39 -2.11 -6.76
C HIS A 28 1.67 -0.84 -7.22
N SER A 29 1.96 -0.39 -8.45
CA SER A 29 1.32 0.82 -9.01
C SER A 29 -0.11 0.58 -9.47
N GLU A 30 -0.46 -0.66 -9.80
CA GLU A 30 -1.77 -1.06 -10.30
C GLU A 30 -2.46 -2.05 -9.35
N ARG A 31 -3.73 -2.31 -9.62
CA ARG A 31 -4.51 -3.32 -8.91
C ARG A 31 -3.83 -4.68 -8.99
N PHE A 32 -3.49 -5.22 -7.83
CA PHE A 32 -2.93 -6.57 -7.74
C PHE A 32 -4.07 -7.58 -7.64
N THR A 33 -4.15 -8.49 -8.60
CA THR A 33 -5.15 -9.55 -8.61
C THR A 33 -4.45 -10.89 -8.48
N ARG A 34 -4.95 -11.73 -7.58
CA ARG A 34 -4.45 -13.07 -7.36
C ARG A 34 -5.57 -14.09 -7.39
N GLU A 35 -5.33 -15.20 -8.05
CA GLU A 35 -6.20 -16.36 -8.01
C GLU A 35 -5.79 -17.26 -6.83
N LEU A 36 -6.70 -17.46 -5.88
CA LEU A 36 -6.54 -18.38 -4.78
C LEU A 36 -7.21 -19.69 -5.16
N ALA A 37 -6.43 -20.75 -5.31
CA ALA A 37 -6.91 -22.08 -5.65
C ALA A 37 -6.50 -23.10 -4.58
N GLY A 38 -7.38 -24.08 -4.32
CA GLY A 38 -7.11 -25.16 -3.38
C GLY A 38 -7.51 -24.85 -1.93
N ARG A 39 -6.99 -25.68 -1.00
CA ARG A 39 -7.15 -25.51 0.45
C ARG A 39 -5.80 -25.12 1.04
N GLY A 40 -5.73 -23.99 1.71
CA GLY A 40 -4.51 -23.51 2.33
C GLY A 40 -4.77 -22.32 3.23
N ARG A 41 -3.71 -21.92 3.94
CA ARG A 41 -3.70 -20.68 4.73
C ARG A 41 -2.79 -19.69 4.03
N VAL A 42 -3.20 -18.42 4.03
CA VAL A 42 -2.39 -17.27 3.64
C VAL A 42 -2.32 -16.33 4.82
N PHE A 43 -1.13 -15.89 5.18
CA PHE A 43 -0.94 -14.91 6.24
C PHE A 43 -0.17 -13.72 5.69
N GLY A 44 -0.65 -12.52 5.97
CA GLY A 44 -0.05 -11.27 5.48
C GLY A 44 0.37 -10.34 6.60
N ILE A 45 1.58 -9.81 6.51
CA ILE A 45 2.10 -8.75 7.37
C ILE A 45 2.17 -7.49 6.52
N LYS A 46 1.39 -6.47 6.87
CA LYS A 46 1.39 -5.18 6.18
C LYS A 46 2.22 -4.19 6.97
N PHE A 47 3.29 -3.67 6.37
CA PHE A 47 4.06 -2.57 6.95
C PHE A 47 3.37 -1.23 6.71
N THR A 48 3.56 -0.28 7.60
CA THR A 48 3.26 1.12 7.31
C THR A 48 4.15 1.62 6.18
N ALA A 49 3.72 2.65 5.46
CA ALA A 49 4.54 3.22 4.40
C ALA A 49 5.88 3.71 4.98
N GLY A 50 6.96 3.26 4.38
CA GLY A 50 8.34 3.48 4.90
C GLY A 50 8.79 2.48 5.97
N GLY A 51 7.89 1.82 6.69
CA GLY A 51 8.22 0.95 7.82
C GLY A 51 9.04 -0.29 7.48
N PHE A 52 9.11 -0.68 6.21
CA PHE A 52 9.94 -1.80 5.76
C PHE A 52 11.39 -1.39 5.44
N TYR A 53 11.66 -0.11 5.18
CA TYR A 53 12.99 0.37 4.81
C TYR A 53 14.08 -0.03 5.80
N PRO A 54 13.91 0.09 7.14
CA PRO A 54 14.95 -0.28 8.08
C PRO A 54 15.39 -1.75 8.00
N TYR A 55 14.47 -2.65 7.67
CA TYR A 55 14.76 -4.07 7.46
C TYR A 55 15.50 -4.32 6.13
N TYR A 56 15.12 -3.59 5.07
CA TYR A 56 15.66 -3.79 3.73
C TYR A 56 16.98 -3.04 3.49
N ARG A 57 17.13 -1.84 4.07
CA ARG A 57 18.31 -0.95 3.99
C ARG A 57 18.77 -0.61 2.57
N LYS A 58 17.89 -0.77 1.59
CA LYS A 58 18.07 -0.36 0.18
C LYS A 58 16.82 0.43 -0.23
N PRO A 59 16.88 1.25 -1.30
CA PRO A 59 15.71 1.96 -1.77
C PRO A 59 14.54 1.01 -2.02
N ILE A 60 13.38 1.30 -1.41
CA ILE A 60 12.16 0.49 -1.58
C ILE A 60 11.70 0.50 -3.05
N ALA A 61 12.09 1.53 -3.82
CA ALA A 61 11.87 1.55 -5.27
C ALA A 61 12.43 0.31 -6.00
N ASN A 62 13.45 -0.35 -5.46
CA ASN A 62 13.98 -1.60 -6.01
C ASN A 62 12.99 -2.77 -5.92
N LEU A 63 11.97 -2.64 -5.07
CA LEU A 63 10.90 -3.64 -4.90
C LEU A 63 9.63 -3.28 -5.68
N HIS A 64 9.64 -2.17 -6.42
CA HIS A 64 8.45 -1.69 -7.12
C HIS A 64 7.93 -2.71 -8.14
N ASN A 65 6.66 -3.08 -8.03
CA ASN A 65 6.00 -4.12 -8.84
C ASN A 65 6.70 -5.49 -8.79
N GLN A 66 7.41 -5.80 -7.71
CA GLN A 66 8.12 -7.07 -7.57
C GLN A 66 7.63 -7.85 -6.35
N ALA A 67 7.76 -9.19 -6.46
CA ALA A 67 7.65 -10.12 -5.36
C ALA A 67 8.98 -10.89 -5.26
N LEU A 68 9.64 -10.83 -4.12
CA LEU A 68 10.91 -11.49 -3.89
C LEU A 68 10.80 -12.46 -2.71
N ASP A 69 11.46 -13.60 -2.81
CA ASP A 69 11.60 -14.53 -1.67
C ASP A 69 12.30 -13.80 -0.51
N ILE A 70 11.75 -13.95 0.70
CA ILE A 70 12.27 -13.26 1.90
C ILE A 70 13.75 -13.57 2.16
N ASN A 71 14.18 -14.77 1.87
CA ASN A 71 15.56 -15.22 2.09
C ASN A 71 16.55 -14.57 1.12
N ILE A 72 16.09 -14.07 -0.03
CA ILE A 72 16.94 -13.40 -1.01
C ILE A 72 16.97 -11.89 -0.75
N CYS A 73 15.87 -11.34 -0.28
CA CYS A 73 15.66 -9.90 -0.21
C CYS A 73 16.33 -9.23 0.99
N CYS A 74 16.34 -9.89 2.14
CA CYS A 74 16.74 -9.29 3.41
C CYS A 74 17.71 -10.20 4.15
N ALA A 75 18.49 -9.61 5.04
CA ALA A 75 19.32 -10.35 5.98
C ALA A 75 18.48 -11.03 7.08
N PHE A 76 17.38 -11.67 6.69
CA PHE A 76 16.62 -12.53 7.59
C PHE A 76 17.28 -13.91 7.58
N GLU A 77 17.91 -14.26 8.68
CA GLU A 77 18.62 -15.56 8.81
C GLU A 77 17.68 -16.75 9.09
N ASP A 78 16.39 -16.49 9.27
CA ASP A 78 15.41 -17.50 9.67
C ASP A 78 14.63 -18.05 8.47
N GLN A 79 15.04 -19.23 8.00
CA GLN A 79 14.43 -19.92 6.86
C GLN A 79 13.06 -20.56 7.17
N ASP A 80 12.63 -20.59 8.44
CA ASP A 80 11.44 -21.34 8.87
C ASP A 80 10.21 -20.50 9.18
N LEU A 81 10.24 -19.16 8.96
CA LEU A 81 9.12 -18.29 9.25
C LEU A 81 7.79 -18.80 8.67
N ALA A 82 7.82 -19.20 7.40
CA ALA A 82 6.61 -19.66 6.72
C ALA A 82 6.04 -20.94 7.35
N LYS A 83 6.89 -21.89 7.67
CA LYS A 83 6.48 -23.13 8.32
C LYS A 83 5.93 -22.88 9.72
N GLN A 84 6.59 -22.03 10.50
CA GLN A 84 6.16 -21.70 11.87
C GLN A 84 4.80 -21.02 11.87
N ILE A 85 4.59 -20.03 10.97
CA ILE A 85 3.30 -19.35 10.83
C ILE A 85 2.20 -20.32 10.41
N LEU A 86 2.43 -21.14 9.38
CA LEU A 86 1.40 -22.06 8.86
C LEU A 86 1.09 -23.24 9.81
N ALA A 87 2.04 -23.63 10.64
CA ALA A 87 1.83 -24.65 11.67
C ALA A 87 1.10 -24.12 12.91
N ALA A 88 0.99 -22.81 13.08
CA ALA A 88 0.31 -22.21 14.22
C ALA A 88 -1.19 -22.61 14.25
N PRO A 89 -1.76 -22.90 15.42
CA PRO A 89 -3.13 -23.44 15.54
C PRO A 89 -4.20 -22.45 15.11
N ASP A 90 -4.01 -21.17 15.38
CA ASP A 90 -4.98 -20.10 15.13
C ASP A 90 -4.30 -18.79 14.70
N PHE A 91 -5.13 -17.80 14.37
CA PHE A 91 -4.64 -16.49 13.89
C PHE A 91 -3.80 -15.75 14.95
N THR A 92 -4.16 -15.83 16.22
CA THR A 92 -3.41 -15.18 17.30
C THR A 92 -2.01 -15.78 17.43
N ALA A 93 -1.90 -17.10 17.36
CA ALA A 93 -0.60 -17.78 17.38
C ALA A 93 0.24 -17.41 16.13
N MET A 94 -0.38 -17.27 14.95
CA MET A 94 0.31 -16.80 13.74
C MET A 94 0.86 -15.38 13.94
N CYS A 95 0.09 -14.46 14.53
CA CYS A 95 0.54 -13.12 14.86
C CYS A 95 1.71 -13.15 15.85
N ASN A 96 1.64 -13.97 16.88
CA ASN A 96 2.72 -14.07 17.87
C ASN A 96 4.04 -14.56 17.23
N VAL A 97 3.98 -15.52 16.30
CA VAL A 97 5.16 -15.97 15.53
C VAL A 97 5.71 -14.81 14.69
N ALA A 98 4.86 -14.08 13.99
CA ALA A 98 5.24 -12.95 13.15
C ALA A 98 5.88 -11.81 13.99
N ASP A 99 5.28 -11.47 15.12
CA ASP A 99 5.79 -10.45 16.04
C ASP A 99 7.16 -10.84 16.60
N HIS A 100 7.29 -12.10 17.04
CA HIS A 100 8.58 -12.60 17.54
C HIS A 100 9.68 -12.55 16.46
N PHE A 101 9.34 -12.94 15.25
CA PHE A 101 10.27 -12.86 14.10
C PHE A 101 10.68 -11.41 13.83
N LEU A 102 9.73 -10.47 13.74
CA LEU A 102 10.02 -9.06 13.47
C LEU A 102 10.83 -8.41 14.62
N LEU A 103 10.49 -8.73 15.88
CA LEU A 103 11.22 -8.21 17.05
C LEU A 103 12.66 -8.73 17.12
N ARG A 104 12.90 -10.00 16.77
CA ARG A 104 14.25 -10.55 16.71
C ARG A 104 15.14 -9.84 15.70
N HIS A 105 14.55 -9.40 14.59
CA HIS A 105 15.24 -8.69 13.51
C HIS A 105 15.01 -7.20 13.55
N LEU A 106 14.54 -6.66 14.69
CA LEU A 106 14.19 -5.25 14.81
C LEU A 106 15.42 -4.38 14.50
N PRO A 107 15.35 -3.54 13.44
CA PRO A 107 16.47 -2.70 13.08
C PRO A 107 16.60 -1.51 14.02
N GLU A 108 17.75 -0.83 13.97
CA GLU A 108 17.91 0.46 14.63
C GLU A 108 16.88 1.48 14.10
N ALA A 109 16.44 2.36 15.02
CA ALA A 109 15.48 3.39 14.68
C ALA A 109 16.06 4.36 13.62
N ASP A 110 15.28 4.62 12.58
CA ASP A 110 15.62 5.66 11.58
C ASP A 110 14.82 6.93 11.91
N PRO A 111 15.49 8.04 12.27
CA PRO A 111 14.80 9.28 12.65
C PRO A 111 13.94 9.89 11.53
N LYS A 112 14.20 9.55 10.26
CA LYS A 112 13.41 10.02 9.14
C LYS A 112 12.03 9.37 9.06
N LEU A 113 11.83 8.21 9.69
CA LEU A 113 10.52 7.53 9.69
C LEU A 113 9.46 8.36 10.42
N GLY A 114 9.82 9.01 11.53
CA GLY A 114 8.89 9.88 12.24
C GLY A 114 8.41 11.06 11.39
N PHE A 115 9.32 11.71 10.68
CA PHE A 115 8.98 12.76 9.73
C PHE A 115 8.10 12.24 8.58
N LEU A 116 8.47 11.11 8.01
CA LEU A 116 7.72 10.51 6.91
C LEU A 116 6.30 10.10 7.33
N ASP A 117 6.14 9.52 8.52
CA ASP A 117 4.84 9.14 9.08
C ASP A 117 3.92 10.36 9.27
N GLN A 118 4.46 11.46 9.79
CA GLN A 118 3.73 12.72 9.90
C GLN A 118 3.32 13.25 8.53
N LEU A 119 4.24 13.26 7.57
CA LEU A 119 3.96 13.73 6.20
C LEU A 119 2.86 12.89 5.53
N LEU A 120 2.90 11.58 5.68
CA LEU A 120 1.88 10.69 5.11
C LEU A 120 0.52 10.87 5.77
N LYS A 121 0.47 11.10 7.09
CA LYS A 121 -0.75 11.44 7.81
C LYS A 121 -1.34 12.77 7.33
N GLU A 122 -0.49 13.75 7.03
CA GLU A 122 -0.96 15.02 6.44
C GLU A 122 -1.53 14.80 5.03
N ILE A 123 -0.84 14.04 4.16
CA ILE A 123 -1.38 13.69 2.83
C ILE A 123 -2.73 13.00 2.95
N GLU A 124 -2.92 12.13 3.92
CA GLU A 124 -4.16 11.40 4.12
C GLU A 124 -5.31 12.30 4.60
N LYS A 125 -5.04 13.19 5.56
CA LYS A 125 -6.06 13.99 6.26
C LYS A 125 -6.35 15.32 5.59
N ASN A 126 -5.31 16.01 5.12
CA ASN A 126 -5.44 17.34 4.52
C ASN A 126 -5.91 17.25 3.07
N ARG A 127 -7.17 17.63 2.84
CA ARG A 127 -7.80 17.59 1.50
C ARG A 127 -7.26 18.63 0.52
N ASP A 128 -6.69 19.70 1.03
CA ASP A 128 -6.15 20.79 0.21
C ASP A 128 -4.78 20.44 -0.35
N LEU A 129 -4.12 19.42 0.22
CA LEU A 129 -2.84 18.92 -0.23
C LEU A 129 -3.03 17.99 -1.44
N THR A 130 -3.07 18.56 -2.65
CA THR A 130 -3.42 17.85 -3.89
C THR A 130 -2.26 17.68 -4.86
N SER A 131 -1.16 18.41 -4.66
CA SER A 131 -0.02 18.46 -5.56
C SER A 131 1.32 18.21 -4.85
N VAL A 132 2.37 17.98 -5.62
CA VAL A 132 3.74 17.88 -5.11
C VAL A 132 4.24 19.25 -4.64
N GLU A 133 3.76 20.30 -5.28
CA GLU A 133 4.07 21.69 -4.96
C GLU A 133 3.56 22.06 -3.56
N ASP A 134 2.37 21.59 -3.16
CA ASP A 134 1.83 21.76 -1.81
C ASP A 134 2.72 21.08 -0.75
N LEU A 135 3.25 19.88 -1.08
CA LEU A 135 4.20 19.19 -0.20
C LEU A 135 5.53 19.94 -0.05
N ILE A 136 6.03 20.54 -1.14
CA ILE A 136 7.26 21.34 -1.12
C ILE A 136 7.06 22.56 -0.21
N GLU A 137 5.95 23.27 -0.35
CA GLU A 137 5.62 24.44 0.47
C GLU A 137 5.51 24.04 1.94
N GLN A 138 4.80 22.97 2.26
CA GLN A 138 4.59 22.51 3.62
C GLN A 138 5.86 22.01 4.30
N THR A 139 6.73 21.30 3.57
CA THR A 139 7.93 20.66 4.16
C THR A 139 9.18 21.51 4.10
N GLY A 140 9.22 22.51 3.20
CA GLY A 140 10.43 23.26 2.88
C GLY A 140 11.50 22.45 2.14
N LEU A 141 11.20 21.20 1.76
CA LEU A 141 12.12 20.38 0.97
C LEU A 141 12.05 20.76 -0.50
N ASP A 142 13.21 20.77 -1.18
CA ASP A 142 13.22 20.87 -2.62
C ASP A 142 12.63 19.61 -3.30
N LYS A 143 12.21 19.75 -4.55
CA LYS A 143 11.57 18.68 -5.32
C LYS A 143 12.40 17.40 -5.40
N ARG A 144 13.71 17.52 -5.54
CA ARG A 144 14.63 16.38 -5.68
C ARG A 144 14.77 15.64 -4.35
N SER A 145 14.89 16.35 -3.25
CA SER A 145 14.97 15.79 -1.91
C SER A 145 13.67 15.05 -1.54
N LEU A 146 12.51 15.64 -1.86
CA LEU A 146 11.21 15.01 -1.65
C LEU A 146 11.07 13.74 -2.49
N GLN A 147 11.38 13.78 -3.78
CA GLN A 147 11.36 12.61 -4.66
C GLN A 147 12.28 11.50 -4.13
N ARG A 148 13.51 11.87 -3.72
CA ARG A 148 14.47 10.90 -3.16
C ARG A 148 13.95 10.27 -1.88
N LEU A 149 13.35 11.04 -0.97
CA LEU A 149 12.75 10.54 0.25
C LEU A 149 11.70 9.46 -0.05
N PHE A 150 10.78 9.77 -0.96
CA PHE A 150 9.71 8.85 -1.32
C PHE A 150 10.22 7.60 -2.04
N GLN A 151 11.17 7.73 -2.96
CA GLN A 151 11.76 6.58 -3.66
C GLN A 151 12.53 5.66 -2.71
N VAL A 152 13.28 6.25 -1.78
CA VAL A 152 14.09 5.47 -0.83
C VAL A 152 13.20 4.75 0.19
N TYR A 153 12.25 5.43 0.79
CA TYR A 153 11.50 4.90 1.93
C TYR A 153 10.17 4.23 1.54
N ILE A 154 9.50 4.73 0.51
CA ILE A 154 8.16 4.26 0.11
C ILE A 154 8.23 3.39 -1.15
N GLY A 155 9.11 3.71 -2.10
CA GLY A 155 9.23 3.01 -3.37
C GLY A 155 8.28 3.51 -4.46
N ALA A 156 7.65 4.67 -4.24
CA ALA A 156 6.76 5.33 -5.21
C ALA A 156 7.05 6.83 -5.25
N SER A 157 6.54 7.53 -6.26
CA SER A 157 6.69 8.98 -6.33
C SER A 157 5.73 9.72 -5.38
N PRO A 158 6.06 10.94 -4.89
CA PRO A 158 5.14 11.75 -4.10
C PRO A 158 3.80 11.95 -4.81
N LYS A 159 3.81 12.27 -6.09
CA LYS A 159 2.60 12.44 -6.91
C LYS A 159 1.71 11.19 -6.87
N TRP A 160 2.29 10.01 -7.07
CA TRP A 160 1.54 8.75 -7.03
C TRP A 160 0.92 8.51 -5.65
N VAL A 161 1.65 8.81 -4.57
CA VAL A 161 1.15 8.63 -3.21
C VAL A 161 -0.03 9.56 -2.94
N ILE A 162 0.08 10.85 -3.28
CA ILE A 162 -1.02 11.82 -3.16
C ILE A 162 -2.26 11.31 -3.92
N GLN A 163 -2.12 10.99 -5.21
CA GLN A 163 -3.22 10.49 -6.03
C GLN A 163 -3.85 9.23 -5.43
N ARG A 164 -3.04 8.35 -4.87
CA ARG A 164 -3.52 7.12 -4.22
C ARG A 164 -4.40 7.41 -3.02
N TYR A 165 -4.01 8.29 -2.13
CA TYR A 165 -4.84 8.69 -0.99
C TYR A 165 -6.13 9.37 -1.45
N ARG A 166 -6.09 10.21 -2.49
CA ARG A 166 -7.29 10.85 -3.05
C ARG A 166 -8.28 9.83 -3.62
N LEU A 167 -7.78 8.82 -4.34
CA LEU A 167 -8.63 7.75 -4.85
C LEU A 167 -9.25 6.90 -3.73
N HIS A 168 -8.52 6.64 -2.64
CA HIS A 168 -9.10 5.98 -1.47
C HIS A 168 -10.20 6.81 -0.81
N GLN A 169 -10.04 8.13 -0.75
CA GLN A 169 -11.08 9.04 -0.28
C GLN A 169 -12.32 9.00 -1.21
N ALA A 170 -12.12 8.94 -2.53
CA ALA A 170 -13.21 8.77 -3.48
C ALA A 170 -13.99 7.48 -3.22
N VAL A 171 -13.29 6.35 -3.07
CA VAL A 171 -13.92 5.07 -2.75
C VAL A 171 -14.74 5.14 -1.46
N ALA A 172 -14.17 5.68 -0.39
CA ALA A 172 -14.86 5.84 0.89
C ALA A 172 -16.09 6.76 0.76
N HIS A 173 -16.01 7.80 -0.07
CA HIS A 173 -17.13 8.72 -0.32
C HIS A 173 -18.31 8.00 -0.96
N VAL A 174 -18.05 7.18 -1.97
CA VAL A 174 -19.05 6.37 -2.67
C VAL A 174 -19.66 5.31 -1.75
N GLN A 175 -18.85 4.59 -1.00
CA GLN A 175 -19.31 3.58 -0.05
C GLN A 175 -20.26 4.14 1.00
N ASN A 176 -20.05 5.40 1.39
CA ASN A 176 -20.91 6.11 2.34
C ASN A 176 -22.15 6.76 1.70
N GLY A 177 -22.40 6.55 0.39
CA GLY A 177 -23.57 7.08 -0.31
C GLY A 177 -23.61 8.61 -0.42
N LYS A 178 -22.45 9.26 -0.35
CA LYS A 178 -22.32 10.73 -0.34
C LYS A 178 -22.08 11.33 -1.72
N THR A 179 -22.11 10.54 -2.79
CA THR A 179 -21.77 11.03 -4.14
C THR A 179 -22.98 11.63 -4.80
N SER A 180 -23.00 12.95 -4.91
CA SER A 180 -24.01 13.70 -5.68
C SER A 180 -23.56 13.94 -7.14
N SER A 181 -22.25 14.09 -7.35
CA SER A 181 -21.64 14.34 -8.67
C SER A 181 -20.21 13.81 -8.70
N TRP A 182 -19.91 12.97 -9.67
CA TRP A 182 -18.56 12.46 -9.91
C TRP A 182 -17.58 13.54 -10.38
N SER A 183 -18.11 14.55 -11.13
CA SER A 183 -17.29 15.68 -11.60
C SER A 183 -16.87 16.57 -10.44
N ASP A 184 -17.77 16.87 -9.52
CA ASP A 184 -17.47 17.70 -8.34
C ASP A 184 -16.52 16.95 -7.40
N LEU A 185 -16.71 15.65 -7.24
CA LEU A 185 -15.80 14.83 -6.47
C LEU A 185 -14.38 14.82 -7.08
N ALA A 186 -14.26 14.65 -8.40
CA ALA A 186 -12.97 14.70 -9.08
C ALA A 186 -12.24 16.03 -8.85
N LEU A 187 -12.96 17.17 -8.99
CA LEU A 187 -12.41 18.50 -8.74
C LEU A 187 -11.97 18.66 -7.28
N SER A 188 -12.79 18.22 -6.32
CA SER A 188 -12.46 18.29 -4.88
C SER A 188 -11.27 17.44 -4.48
N LEU A 189 -10.91 16.44 -5.30
CA LEU A 189 -9.75 15.59 -5.13
C LEU A 189 -8.49 16.10 -5.88
N GLY A 190 -8.56 17.30 -6.47
CA GLY A 190 -7.45 17.94 -7.18
C GLY A 190 -7.22 17.44 -8.60
N TYR A 191 -8.19 16.75 -9.21
CA TYR A 191 -8.10 16.38 -10.61
C TYR A 191 -8.48 17.58 -11.50
N PHE A 192 -7.65 17.84 -12.49
CA PHE A 192 -7.88 18.92 -13.46
C PHE A 192 -9.10 18.64 -14.36
N ASP A 193 -9.28 17.37 -14.75
CA ASP A 193 -10.40 16.93 -15.57
C ASP A 193 -10.97 15.57 -15.12
N HIS A 194 -12.26 15.38 -15.43
CA HIS A 194 -13.00 14.17 -15.09
C HIS A 194 -12.49 12.92 -15.83
N ALA A 195 -11.94 13.06 -17.04
CA ALA A 195 -11.44 11.94 -17.81
C ALA A 195 -10.14 11.37 -17.18
N HIS A 196 -9.29 12.24 -16.64
CA HIS A 196 -8.11 11.83 -15.89
C HIS A 196 -8.50 11.07 -14.61
N PHE A 197 -9.47 11.61 -13.86
CA PHE A 197 -9.99 10.92 -12.68
C PHE A 197 -10.54 9.53 -13.01
N ILE A 198 -11.36 9.40 -14.07
CA ILE A 198 -11.91 8.10 -14.48
C ILE A 198 -10.80 7.10 -14.84
N ARG A 199 -9.76 7.53 -15.56
CA ARG A 199 -8.62 6.67 -15.93
C ARG A 199 -7.90 6.16 -14.70
N ASP A 200 -7.56 7.04 -13.76
CA ASP A 200 -6.85 6.68 -12.53
C ASP A 200 -7.71 5.80 -11.62
N PHE A 201 -8.99 6.11 -11.48
CA PHE A 201 -9.94 5.32 -10.72
C PHE A 201 -10.06 3.91 -11.32
N ARG A 202 -10.20 3.80 -12.65
CA ARG A 202 -10.30 2.50 -13.34
C ARG A 202 -9.01 1.70 -13.23
N ALA A 203 -7.85 2.33 -13.34
CA ALA A 203 -6.56 1.65 -13.15
C ALA A 203 -6.42 1.08 -11.72
N MET A 204 -6.93 1.80 -10.72
CA MET A 204 -6.87 1.37 -9.32
C MET A 204 -7.93 0.31 -8.98
N ILE A 205 -9.18 0.55 -9.35
CA ILE A 205 -10.33 -0.25 -8.91
C ILE A 205 -10.64 -1.38 -9.89
N GLY A 206 -10.26 -1.23 -11.17
CA GLY A 206 -10.57 -2.16 -12.25
C GLY A 206 -11.90 -1.88 -12.95
N MET A 207 -12.65 -0.86 -12.52
CA MET A 207 -13.91 -0.42 -13.11
C MET A 207 -14.04 1.09 -13.00
N THR A 208 -14.93 1.67 -13.78
CA THR A 208 -15.22 3.11 -13.70
C THR A 208 -15.93 3.46 -12.39
N PRO A 209 -15.92 4.74 -11.96
CA PRO A 209 -16.64 5.19 -10.77
C PRO A 209 -18.12 4.80 -10.78
N VAL A 210 -18.78 4.95 -11.92
CA VAL A 210 -20.21 4.62 -12.08
C VAL A 210 -20.47 3.12 -11.99
N GLU A 211 -19.60 2.29 -12.59
CA GLU A 211 -19.69 0.83 -12.48
C GLU A 211 -19.47 0.38 -11.03
N TYR A 212 -18.53 1.01 -10.32
CA TYR A 212 -18.26 0.72 -8.93
C TYR A 212 -19.47 1.04 -8.03
N GLU A 213 -20.08 2.21 -8.21
CA GLU A 213 -21.28 2.62 -7.48
C GLU A 213 -22.44 1.63 -7.68
N LYS A 214 -22.68 1.22 -8.94
CA LYS A 214 -23.71 0.21 -9.27
C LYS A 214 -23.41 -1.14 -8.61
N SER A 215 -22.15 -1.56 -8.58
CA SER A 215 -21.76 -2.83 -7.94
C SER A 215 -22.06 -2.86 -6.44
N LEU A 216 -21.92 -1.71 -5.75
CA LEU A 216 -22.26 -1.58 -4.33
C LEU A 216 -23.77 -1.62 -4.07
N GLN A 217 -24.59 -1.11 -5.01
CA GLN A 217 -26.05 -1.16 -4.92
C GLN A 217 -26.59 -2.58 -5.14
N SER A 218 -25.93 -3.36 -6.01
CA SER A 218 -26.32 -4.74 -6.32
C SER A 218 -25.91 -5.76 -5.23
N ALA A 219 -25.02 -5.37 -4.31
CA ALA A 219 -24.52 -6.21 -3.22
C ALA A 219 -25.28 -6.02 -1.89
N LYS A 220 -26.23 -5.08 -1.86
CA LYS A 220 -27.18 -4.83 -0.76
C LYS A 220 -28.50 -5.55 -1.01
#